data_e9a8fe12d49a332ec70aa5a40db90e68
#
_entry.id   e9a8fe12d49a332ec70aa5a40db90e68
#
_cell.length_a   1.000
_cell.length_b   1.000
_cell.length_c   1.000
_cell.angle_alpha   90.00
_cell.angle_beta   90.00
_cell.angle_gamma   90.00
#
_symmetry.space_group_name_H-M   'P 1'
#
loop_
_entity.id
_entity.type
_entity.pdbx_description
1 polymer ?
#
loop_
_entity_poly.entity_id
_entity_poly.type
_entity_poly.pdbx_seq_one_letter_code
_entity_poly.pdbx_strand_id
1 'polypeptide(L)'
;MEAELTRAQEYINQGAVLYGEDKFADARIYFEKAAAEDQMNDEAYILIAQTCIMQDDYAAARENLKKALLLDKKNGLTYFHLGNVEMLEGNMDAAKEHFTKAISLGANSVDIYLTLAAAEEESRDYDKAMTYYDKALAVDKYNGFARLRKIQLFLMHGRMPEALKACDQMLETCPEVFEGYHYKAGVLCELNRPAEAKTLLDTALERFPDDADLYYDMVGVLQQLGESETALAMLEEKVPITEDNALEYHKRKAQLYMGMLRVDAALEELKPVYDAEHDPESGYLLACIYMSREDYASLLEVTQQMVDTQELDSYYYAALYYRAIALQRLGRTADGEQALREANVLFRAECAKKPGQIELYMYRAMCHKELQEYQKAMDMIDYLLRAAPENGEVYLLRSRIYEELGEKEKAAADKAKAFEIQPQLRSVTEG
;
A
#
# COMPACT_ATOMS: atom_id res chain seq x y z
N MET A 1 1.70 -12.55 55.96
CA MET A 1 1.16 -11.23 56.30
C MET A 1 0.93 -10.52 55.01
N GLU A 2 -0.30 -10.48 54.53
CA GLU A 2 -0.67 -9.61 53.43
C GLU A 2 -0.53 -8.17 53.96
N ALA A 3 0.27 -7.35 53.30
CA ALA A 3 0.36 -5.92 53.64
C ALA A 3 -1.04 -5.32 53.45
N GLU A 4 -1.62 -4.71 54.47
CA GLU A 4 -2.86 -3.95 54.33
C GLU A 4 -2.64 -2.87 53.27
N LEU A 5 -3.45 -2.87 52.21
CA LEU A 5 -3.44 -1.86 51.18
C LEU A 5 -3.71 -0.50 51.79
N THR A 6 -2.97 0.53 51.36
CA THR A 6 -3.31 1.90 51.74
C THR A 6 -4.64 2.30 51.08
N ARG A 7 -5.38 3.23 51.67
CA ARG A 7 -6.65 3.71 51.14
C ARG A 7 -6.49 4.31 49.75
N ALA A 8 -5.35 4.96 49.49
CA ALA A 8 -5.00 5.43 48.16
C ALA A 8 -4.88 4.27 47.16
N GLN A 9 -4.23 3.15 47.55
CA GLN A 9 -4.11 1.98 46.69
C GLN A 9 -5.45 1.28 46.43
N GLU A 10 -6.37 1.26 47.40
CA GLU A 10 -7.74 0.79 47.20
C GLU A 10 -8.48 1.61 46.13
N TYR A 11 -8.35 2.93 46.19
CA TYR A 11 -8.93 3.80 45.18
C TYR A 11 -8.28 3.60 43.79
N ILE A 12 -6.95 3.44 43.70
CA ILE A 12 -6.29 3.10 42.44
C ILE A 12 -6.84 1.81 41.86
N ASN A 13 -6.98 0.76 42.66
CA ASN A 13 -7.51 -0.53 42.20
C ASN A 13 -8.95 -0.41 41.69
N GLN A 14 -9.81 0.35 42.39
CA GLN A 14 -11.19 0.58 41.96
C GLN A 14 -11.25 1.40 40.66
N GLY A 15 -10.42 2.42 40.53
CA GLY A 15 -10.29 3.20 39.31
C GLY A 15 -9.79 2.38 38.14
N ALA A 16 -8.81 1.50 38.36
CA ALA A 16 -8.25 0.62 37.33
C ALA A 16 -9.29 -0.36 36.76
N VAL A 17 -10.18 -0.91 37.60
CA VAL A 17 -11.31 -1.76 37.14
C VAL A 17 -12.23 -0.95 36.22
N LEU A 18 -12.61 0.26 36.63
CA LEU A 18 -13.48 1.11 35.81
C LEU A 18 -12.82 1.55 34.51
N TYR A 19 -11.51 1.82 34.55
CA TYR A 19 -10.72 2.13 33.35
C TYR A 19 -10.73 0.97 32.36
N GLY A 20 -10.59 -0.27 32.86
CA GLY A 20 -10.67 -1.47 32.03
C GLY A 20 -12.07 -1.77 31.47
N GLU A 21 -13.10 -1.13 32.02
CA GLU A 21 -14.49 -1.17 31.52
C GLU A 21 -14.85 0.04 30.63
N ASP A 22 -13.86 0.82 30.19
CA ASP A 22 -13.99 2.06 29.39
C ASP A 22 -14.82 3.17 30.08
N LYS A 23 -15.02 3.07 31.41
CA LYS A 23 -15.72 4.07 32.23
C LYS A 23 -14.76 5.14 32.72
N PHE A 24 -14.14 5.86 31.77
CA PHE A 24 -13.03 6.80 32.05
C PHE A 24 -13.41 7.93 33.03
N ALA A 25 -14.63 8.45 32.92
CA ALA A 25 -15.10 9.51 33.83
C ALA A 25 -15.21 9.02 35.29
N ASP A 26 -15.72 7.81 35.51
CA ASP A 26 -15.83 7.23 36.84
C ASP A 26 -14.46 6.81 37.37
N ALA A 27 -13.59 6.24 36.52
CA ALA A 27 -12.21 5.90 36.87
C ALA A 27 -11.45 7.13 37.36
N ARG A 28 -11.58 8.27 36.67
CA ARG A 28 -10.97 9.56 37.05
C ARG A 28 -11.33 9.96 38.46
N ILE A 29 -12.62 9.84 38.86
CA ILE A 29 -13.06 10.18 40.20
C ILE A 29 -12.30 9.38 41.28
N TYR A 30 -12.07 8.10 41.05
CA TYR A 30 -11.33 7.26 41.99
C TYR A 30 -9.83 7.60 42.02
N PHE A 31 -9.21 7.87 40.88
CA PHE A 31 -7.82 8.31 40.83
C PHE A 31 -7.63 9.70 41.51
N GLU A 32 -8.59 10.62 41.36
CA GLU A 32 -8.59 11.89 42.07
C GLU A 32 -8.72 11.70 43.60
N LYS A 33 -9.54 10.73 44.07
CA LYS A 33 -9.58 10.35 45.49
C LYS A 33 -8.27 9.78 45.97
N ALA A 34 -7.60 8.94 45.15
CA ALA A 34 -6.29 8.42 45.50
C ALA A 34 -5.24 9.54 45.64
N ALA A 35 -5.20 10.49 44.70
CA ALA A 35 -4.32 11.65 44.76
C ALA A 35 -4.63 12.60 45.93
N ALA A 36 -5.91 12.69 46.36
CA ALA A 36 -6.28 13.47 47.54
C ALA A 36 -5.88 12.81 48.87
N GLU A 37 -5.93 11.47 48.91
CA GLU A 37 -5.51 10.68 50.08
C GLU A 37 -3.97 10.67 50.24
N ASP A 38 -3.26 10.58 49.12
CA ASP A 38 -1.79 10.64 49.08
C ASP A 38 -1.31 11.60 48.00
N GLN A 39 -1.04 12.85 48.38
CA GLN A 39 -0.60 13.89 47.44
C GLN A 39 0.85 13.69 46.94
N MET A 40 1.59 12.74 47.50
CA MET A 40 2.95 12.40 47.07
C MET A 40 2.97 11.17 46.12
N ASN A 41 1.82 10.65 45.75
CA ASN A 41 1.68 9.54 44.87
C ASN A 41 1.67 9.99 43.41
N ASP A 42 2.81 9.92 42.71
CA ASP A 42 2.95 10.28 41.29
C ASP A 42 2.15 9.36 40.36
N GLU A 43 1.98 8.08 40.72
CA GLU A 43 1.15 7.11 39.97
C GLU A 43 -0.30 7.59 39.86
N ALA A 44 -0.88 8.12 40.94
CA ALA A 44 -2.27 8.60 40.90
C ALA A 44 -2.44 9.74 39.89
N TYR A 45 -1.48 10.68 39.80
CA TYR A 45 -1.52 11.76 38.80
C TYR A 45 -1.31 11.25 37.36
N ILE A 46 -0.49 10.22 37.17
CA ILE A 46 -0.32 9.58 35.86
C ILE A 46 -1.65 8.94 35.42
N LEU A 47 -2.33 8.20 36.31
CA LEU A 47 -3.60 7.54 36.02
C LEU A 47 -4.74 8.56 35.73
N ILE A 48 -4.77 9.69 36.45
CA ILE A 48 -5.68 10.79 36.12
C ILE A 48 -5.38 11.29 34.69
N ALA A 49 -4.12 11.52 34.36
CA ALA A 49 -3.74 12.00 33.05
C ALA A 49 -4.13 11.00 31.92
N GLN A 50 -3.98 9.70 32.17
CA GLN A 50 -4.44 8.66 31.22
C GLN A 50 -5.94 8.75 30.98
N THR A 51 -6.76 8.92 32.02
CA THR A 51 -8.21 9.09 31.84
C THR A 51 -8.56 10.37 31.11
N CYS A 52 -7.78 11.45 31.34
CA CYS A 52 -7.94 12.70 30.60
C CYS A 52 -7.60 12.55 29.12
N ILE A 53 -6.55 11.81 28.78
CA ILE A 53 -6.19 11.49 27.39
C ILE A 53 -7.32 10.73 26.69
N MET A 54 -7.91 9.72 27.35
CA MET A 54 -9.03 8.96 26.81
C MET A 54 -10.34 9.79 26.66
N GLN A 55 -10.39 10.96 27.27
CA GLN A 55 -11.50 11.93 27.21
C GLN A 55 -11.15 13.15 26.32
N ASP A 56 -10.03 13.12 25.59
CA ASP A 56 -9.50 14.23 24.79
C ASP A 56 -9.22 15.53 25.59
N ASP A 57 -9.16 15.45 26.93
CA ASP A 57 -8.81 16.57 27.81
C ASP A 57 -7.28 16.68 27.97
N TYR A 58 -6.59 17.03 26.87
CA TYR A 58 -5.13 17.10 26.83
C TYR A 58 -4.54 18.16 27.77
N ALA A 59 -5.29 19.23 28.00
CA ALA A 59 -4.86 20.29 28.94
C ALA A 59 -4.80 19.77 30.39
N ALA A 60 -5.85 19.07 30.84
CA ALA A 60 -5.85 18.47 32.17
C ALA A 60 -4.84 17.33 32.29
N ALA A 61 -4.66 16.52 31.21
CA ALA A 61 -3.64 15.48 31.16
C ALA A 61 -2.24 16.07 31.38
N ARG A 62 -1.88 17.11 30.65
CA ARG A 62 -0.57 17.80 30.77
C ARG A 62 -0.36 18.38 32.16
N GLU A 63 -1.41 18.97 32.77
CA GLU A 63 -1.31 19.52 34.13
C GLU A 63 -0.98 18.42 35.17
N ASN A 64 -1.67 17.30 35.11
CA ASN A 64 -1.46 16.18 36.01
C ASN A 64 -0.09 15.51 35.79
N LEU A 65 0.36 15.35 34.54
CA LEU A 65 1.69 14.85 34.23
C LEU A 65 2.79 15.77 34.75
N LYS A 66 2.60 17.11 34.72
CA LYS A 66 3.52 18.05 35.34
C LYS A 66 3.57 17.88 36.87
N LYS A 67 2.44 17.60 37.54
CA LYS A 67 2.40 17.29 38.97
C LYS A 67 3.19 15.99 39.25
N ALA A 68 2.97 14.94 38.45
CA ALA A 68 3.73 13.70 38.57
C ALA A 68 5.26 13.94 38.43
N LEU A 69 5.71 14.78 37.47
CA LEU A 69 7.12 15.12 37.30
C LEU A 69 7.71 15.98 38.45
N LEU A 70 6.90 16.72 39.16
CA LEU A 70 7.36 17.42 40.35
C LEU A 70 7.69 16.44 41.48
N LEU A 71 6.98 15.32 41.54
CA LEU A 71 7.16 14.27 42.54
C LEU A 71 8.30 13.31 42.14
N ASP A 72 8.28 12.79 40.91
CA ASP A 72 9.39 11.99 40.39
C ASP A 72 9.83 12.46 38.99
N LYS A 73 10.93 13.20 38.93
CA LYS A 73 11.54 13.68 37.67
C LYS A 73 12.18 12.58 36.82
N LYS A 74 12.32 11.38 37.36
CA LYS A 74 12.95 10.25 36.69
C LYS A 74 11.94 9.15 36.25
N ASN A 75 10.66 9.40 36.45
CA ASN A 75 9.64 8.47 36.00
C ASN A 75 9.50 8.51 34.48
N GLY A 76 10.03 7.49 33.78
CA GLY A 76 9.99 7.39 32.33
C GLY A 76 8.57 7.27 31.78
N LEU A 77 7.61 6.67 32.54
CA LEU A 77 6.22 6.55 32.14
C LEU A 77 5.52 7.91 32.02
N THR A 78 5.85 8.85 32.92
CA THR A 78 5.33 10.22 32.85
C THR A 78 5.75 10.91 31.55
N TYR A 79 7.01 10.76 31.14
CA TYR A 79 7.47 11.29 29.84
C TYR A 79 6.83 10.58 28.68
N PHE A 80 6.55 9.29 28.75
CA PHE A 80 5.81 8.57 27.73
C PHE A 80 4.41 9.17 27.51
N HIS A 81 3.65 9.41 28.58
CA HIS A 81 2.33 10.03 28.47
C HIS A 81 2.38 11.50 28.02
N LEU A 82 3.42 12.24 28.38
CA LEU A 82 3.64 13.59 27.82
C LEU A 82 3.85 13.50 26.30
N GLY A 83 4.65 12.54 25.84
CA GLY A 83 4.85 12.29 24.42
C GLY A 83 3.54 11.96 23.69
N ASN A 84 2.69 11.12 24.31
CA ASN A 84 1.37 10.80 23.76
C ASN A 84 0.47 12.06 23.63
N VAL A 85 0.46 12.92 24.66
CA VAL A 85 -0.31 14.17 24.62
C VAL A 85 0.19 15.08 23.49
N GLU A 86 1.51 15.27 23.37
CA GLU A 86 2.08 16.10 22.30
C GLU A 86 1.77 15.53 20.92
N MET A 87 1.83 14.21 20.76
CA MET A 87 1.50 13.53 19.51
C MET A 87 0.01 13.74 19.11
N LEU A 88 -0.91 13.56 20.07
CA LEU A 88 -2.35 13.75 19.84
C LEU A 88 -2.72 15.21 19.53
N GLU A 89 -1.93 16.17 19.98
CA GLU A 89 -2.06 17.59 19.61
C GLU A 89 -1.33 17.96 18.31
N GLY A 90 -0.65 17.01 17.65
CA GLY A 90 0.08 17.22 16.39
C GLY A 90 1.50 17.78 16.57
N ASN A 91 2.01 17.85 17.80
CA ASN A 91 3.34 18.38 18.12
C ASN A 91 4.41 17.27 18.04
N MET A 92 4.64 16.71 16.87
CA MET A 92 5.44 15.50 16.69
C MET A 92 6.89 15.63 17.20
N ASP A 93 7.53 16.79 17.01
CA ASP A 93 8.91 17.00 17.49
C ASP A 93 8.99 16.96 19.02
N ALA A 94 8.06 17.60 19.71
CA ALA A 94 7.98 17.55 21.16
C ALA A 94 7.66 16.13 21.68
N ALA A 95 6.79 15.40 20.97
CA ALA A 95 6.49 14.00 21.26
C ALA A 95 7.76 13.13 21.19
N LYS A 96 8.55 13.27 20.12
CA LYS A 96 9.84 12.54 19.95
C LYS A 96 10.82 12.85 21.08
N GLU A 97 10.93 14.11 21.51
CA GLU A 97 11.79 14.48 22.64
C GLU A 97 11.36 13.79 23.93
N HIS A 98 10.07 13.79 24.23
CA HIS A 98 9.51 13.13 25.41
C HIS A 98 9.69 11.61 25.37
N PHE A 99 9.42 10.94 24.24
CA PHE A 99 9.65 9.51 24.08
C PHE A 99 11.13 9.13 24.23
N THR A 100 12.03 9.91 23.62
CA THR A 100 13.48 9.70 23.78
C THR A 100 13.90 9.84 25.23
N LYS A 101 13.34 10.81 25.95
CA LYS A 101 13.57 10.99 27.38
C LYS A 101 13.03 9.81 28.18
N ALA A 102 11.84 9.33 27.89
CA ALA A 102 11.24 8.15 28.51
C ALA A 102 12.18 6.94 28.42
N ILE A 103 12.68 6.64 27.21
CA ILE A 103 13.64 5.56 26.98
C ILE A 103 14.94 5.77 27.79
N SER A 104 15.49 6.99 27.82
CA SER A 104 16.71 7.29 28.56
C SER A 104 16.57 7.10 30.08
N LEU A 105 15.34 7.11 30.58
CA LEU A 105 14.98 6.88 31.98
C LEU A 105 14.55 5.42 32.24
N GLY A 106 14.74 4.53 31.26
CA GLY A 106 14.50 3.10 31.41
C GLY A 106 13.10 2.64 31.03
N ALA A 107 12.25 3.52 30.50
CA ALA A 107 10.99 3.09 29.90
C ALA A 107 11.29 2.20 28.68
N ASN A 108 10.93 0.93 28.77
CA ASN A 108 11.19 -0.06 27.73
C ASN A 108 9.86 -0.75 27.40
N SER A 109 9.03 -0.07 26.62
CA SER A 109 7.71 -0.54 26.18
C SER A 109 7.69 -0.68 24.68
N VAL A 110 6.99 -1.69 24.20
CA VAL A 110 6.69 -1.88 22.77
C VAL A 110 6.05 -0.63 22.17
N ASP A 111 5.07 -0.06 22.89
CA ASP A 111 4.30 1.09 22.41
C ASP A 111 5.18 2.33 22.15
N ILE A 112 6.15 2.58 23.03
CA ILE A 112 7.11 3.70 22.83
C ILE A 112 7.85 3.52 21.49
N TYR A 113 8.35 2.32 21.23
CA TYR A 113 9.11 2.06 20.03
C TYR A 113 8.23 2.05 18.78
N LEU A 114 7.01 1.53 18.85
CA LEU A 114 6.05 1.58 17.74
C LEU A 114 5.66 3.02 17.41
N THR A 115 5.41 3.84 18.43
CA THR A 115 5.08 5.26 18.23
C THR A 115 6.24 6.04 17.62
N LEU A 116 7.47 5.82 18.12
CA LEU A 116 8.65 6.43 17.52
C LEU A 116 8.89 5.97 16.09
N ALA A 117 8.68 4.69 15.80
CA ALA A 117 8.81 4.17 14.45
C ALA A 117 7.81 4.85 13.50
N ALA A 118 6.53 4.95 13.89
CA ALA A 118 5.51 5.64 13.11
C ALA A 118 5.86 7.13 12.87
N ALA A 119 6.34 7.81 13.89
CA ALA A 119 6.78 9.21 13.78
C ALA A 119 8.00 9.40 12.86
N GLU A 120 8.92 8.43 12.81
CA GLU A 120 10.04 8.46 11.86
C GLU A 120 9.59 8.12 10.43
N GLU A 121 8.58 7.23 10.26
CA GLU A 121 7.97 7.00 8.95
C GLU A 121 7.31 8.25 8.38
N GLU A 122 6.55 8.98 9.20
CA GLU A 122 5.93 10.26 8.81
C GLU A 122 6.99 11.30 8.40
N SER A 123 8.12 11.32 9.12
CA SER A 123 9.29 12.15 8.79
C SER A 123 10.09 11.60 7.59
N ARG A 124 9.73 10.44 7.04
CA ARG A 124 10.42 9.71 5.97
C ARG A 124 11.85 9.28 6.33
N ASP A 125 12.16 9.14 7.62
CA ASP A 125 13.43 8.56 8.09
C ASP A 125 13.23 7.04 8.33
N TYR A 126 13.13 6.30 7.22
CA TYR A 126 12.79 4.88 7.25
C TYR A 126 13.86 4.00 7.94
N ASP A 127 15.12 4.41 7.91
CA ASP A 127 16.20 3.68 8.61
C ASP A 127 16.04 3.76 10.12
N LYS A 128 15.65 4.92 10.65
CA LYS A 128 15.32 5.05 12.06
C LYS A 128 14.04 4.33 12.43
N ALA A 129 13.00 4.40 11.58
CA ALA A 129 11.77 3.64 11.78
C ALA A 129 12.07 2.14 11.91
N MET A 130 12.85 1.57 10.99
CA MET A 130 13.30 0.18 11.06
C MET A 130 14.04 -0.15 12.37
N THR A 131 14.92 0.76 12.82
CA THR A 131 15.65 0.59 14.09
C THR A 131 14.69 0.55 15.29
N TYR A 132 13.64 1.35 15.29
CA TYR A 132 12.65 1.33 16.36
C TYR A 132 11.75 0.09 16.29
N TYR A 133 11.37 -0.39 15.11
CA TYR A 133 10.68 -1.68 14.99
C TYR A 133 11.55 -2.85 15.49
N ASP A 134 12.86 -2.83 15.23
CA ASP A 134 13.78 -3.83 15.79
C ASP A 134 13.82 -3.79 17.32
N LYS A 135 13.79 -2.59 17.92
CA LYS A 135 13.70 -2.43 19.38
C LYS A 135 12.37 -2.90 19.94
N ALA A 136 11.25 -2.64 19.24
CA ALA A 136 9.95 -3.16 19.62
C ALA A 136 9.96 -4.70 19.64
N LEU A 137 10.51 -5.31 18.59
CA LEU A 137 10.65 -6.76 18.47
C LEU A 137 11.66 -7.37 19.48
N ALA A 138 12.61 -6.59 19.97
CA ALA A 138 13.50 -7.02 21.05
C ALA A 138 12.78 -7.06 22.40
N VAL A 139 11.75 -6.25 22.62
CA VAL A 139 10.88 -6.28 23.79
C VAL A 139 9.82 -7.38 23.65
N ASP A 140 9.13 -7.42 22.51
CA ASP A 140 8.13 -8.43 22.19
C ASP A 140 8.40 -9.04 20.80
N LYS A 141 9.03 -10.20 20.79
CA LYS A 141 9.37 -10.92 19.56
C LYS A 141 8.15 -11.44 18.77
N TYR A 142 6.98 -11.49 19.40
CA TYR A 142 5.74 -11.96 18.76
C TYR A 142 4.86 -10.81 18.27
N ASN A 143 5.35 -9.56 18.31
CA ASN A 143 4.60 -8.42 17.83
C ASN A 143 4.43 -8.46 16.30
N GLY A 144 3.27 -8.93 15.85
CA GLY A 144 2.92 -9.06 14.44
C GLY A 144 2.91 -7.73 13.71
N PHE A 145 2.42 -6.65 14.36
CA PHE A 145 2.36 -5.32 13.76
C PHE A 145 3.76 -4.80 13.39
N ALA A 146 4.74 -4.85 14.31
CA ALA A 146 6.11 -4.42 14.02
C ALA A 146 6.72 -5.22 12.87
N ARG A 147 6.43 -6.53 12.77
CA ARG A 147 6.91 -7.37 11.66
C ARG A 147 6.27 -6.99 10.34
N LEU A 148 4.96 -6.77 10.31
CA LEU A 148 4.24 -6.32 9.11
C LEU A 148 4.77 -4.99 8.61
N ARG A 149 4.93 -4.01 9.50
CA ARG A 149 5.47 -2.69 9.11
C ARG A 149 6.87 -2.81 8.50
N LYS A 150 7.74 -3.67 9.05
CA LYS A 150 9.06 -3.93 8.46
C LYS A 150 8.96 -4.54 7.06
N ILE A 151 8.07 -5.50 6.85
CA ILE A 151 7.82 -6.09 5.52
C ILE A 151 7.39 -5.00 4.54
N GLN A 152 6.40 -4.20 4.92
CA GLN A 152 5.88 -3.11 4.10
C GLN A 152 6.95 -2.08 3.74
N LEU A 153 7.83 -1.71 4.69
CA LEU A 153 8.94 -0.80 4.43
C LEU A 153 9.96 -1.40 3.45
N PHE A 154 10.28 -2.70 3.56
CA PHE A 154 11.15 -3.35 2.58
C PHE A 154 10.53 -3.36 1.19
N LEU A 155 9.22 -3.63 1.08
CA LEU A 155 8.49 -3.61 -0.19
C LEU A 155 8.46 -2.22 -0.82
N MET A 156 8.13 -1.19 -0.01
CA MET A 156 8.11 0.21 -0.45
C MET A 156 9.45 0.66 -1.06
N HIS A 157 10.56 0.10 -0.56
CA HIS A 157 11.90 0.41 -1.03
C HIS A 157 12.46 -0.60 -2.05
N GLY A 158 11.64 -1.50 -2.58
CA GLY A 158 12.05 -2.50 -3.57
C GLY A 158 13.06 -3.53 -3.04
N ARG A 159 13.18 -3.69 -1.72
CA ARG A 159 14.15 -4.59 -1.06
C ARG A 159 13.54 -6.00 -0.94
N MET A 160 13.25 -6.62 -2.07
CA MET A 160 12.53 -7.90 -2.14
C MET A 160 13.22 -9.05 -1.37
N PRO A 161 14.57 -9.24 -1.41
CA PRO A 161 15.20 -10.31 -0.64
C PRO A 161 15.03 -10.14 0.88
N GLU A 162 15.10 -8.89 1.38
CA GLU A 162 14.90 -8.61 2.81
C GLU A 162 13.42 -8.72 3.20
N ALA A 163 12.50 -8.32 2.31
CA ALA A 163 11.07 -8.53 2.50
C ALA A 163 10.75 -10.02 2.63
N LEU A 164 11.27 -10.87 1.74
CA LEU A 164 11.09 -12.32 1.79
C LEU A 164 11.58 -12.91 3.11
N LYS A 165 12.79 -12.52 3.53
CA LYS A 165 13.34 -12.96 4.82
C LYS A 165 12.50 -12.51 6.01
N ALA A 166 11.96 -11.30 5.97
CA ALA A 166 11.09 -10.78 7.02
C ALA A 166 9.76 -11.54 7.07
N CYS A 167 9.18 -11.90 5.91
CA CYS A 167 8.00 -12.78 5.83
C CYS A 167 8.29 -14.17 6.41
N ASP A 168 9.44 -14.78 6.10
CA ASP A 168 9.83 -16.07 6.67
C ASP A 168 9.87 -16.00 8.20
N GLN A 169 10.51 -14.97 8.76
CA GLN A 169 10.57 -14.75 10.20
C GLN A 169 9.20 -14.50 10.82
N MET A 170 8.30 -13.84 10.09
CA MET A 170 6.93 -13.63 10.54
C MET A 170 6.17 -14.95 10.62
N LEU A 171 6.21 -15.78 9.58
CA LEU A 171 5.50 -17.06 9.55
C LEU A 171 6.07 -18.08 10.56
N GLU A 172 7.38 -17.99 10.91
CA GLU A 172 7.97 -18.80 11.98
C GLU A 172 7.48 -18.39 13.38
N THR A 173 7.22 -17.10 13.61
CA THR A 173 6.90 -16.57 14.93
C THR A 173 5.41 -16.32 15.16
N CYS A 174 4.68 -15.94 14.12
CA CYS A 174 3.26 -15.57 14.14
C CYS A 174 2.51 -16.26 12.99
N PRO A 175 2.50 -17.60 12.92
CA PRO A 175 1.89 -18.33 11.81
C PRO A 175 0.36 -18.21 11.75
N GLU A 176 -0.27 -17.66 12.77
CA GLU A 176 -1.71 -17.37 12.85
C GLU A 176 -2.08 -16.01 12.21
N VAL A 177 -1.11 -15.25 11.73
CA VAL A 177 -1.34 -13.93 11.09
C VAL A 177 -1.35 -14.12 9.58
N PHE A 178 -2.53 -14.07 8.96
CA PHE A 178 -2.72 -14.37 7.53
C PHE A 178 -1.96 -13.40 6.62
N GLU A 179 -1.79 -12.15 7.03
CA GLU A 179 -1.04 -11.13 6.27
C GLU A 179 0.40 -11.56 5.98
N GLY A 180 0.99 -12.40 6.83
CA GLY A 180 2.32 -12.95 6.59
C GLY A 180 2.37 -13.83 5.32
N TYR A 181 1.33 -14.61 5.07
CA TYR A 181 1.18 -15.43 3.86
C TYR A 181 0.88 -14.55 2.65
N HIS A 182 -0.03 -13.59 2.78
CA HIS A 182 -0.38 -12.62 1.76
C HIS A 182 0.87 -11.88 1.23
N TYR A 183 1.62 -11.19 2.11
CA TYR A 183 2.82 -10.48 1.70
C TYR A 183 3.90 -11.40 1.12
N LYS A 184 4.09 -12.60 1.70
CA LYS A 184 5.08 -13.55 1.17
C LYS A 184 4.70 -14.04 -0.23
N ALA A 185 3.43 -14.33 -0.48
CA ALA A 185 2.94 -14.71 -1.80
C ALA A 185 3.19 -13.59 -2.82
N GLY A 186 2.86 -12.34 -2.49
CA GLY A 186 3.14 -11.18 -3.33
C GLY A 186 4.64 -11.03 -3.65
N VAL A 187 5.52 -11.12 -2.63
CA VAL A 187 6.98 -11.06 -2.83
C VAL A 187 7.48 -12.19 -3.73
N LEU A 188 6.97 -13.40 -3.58
CA LEU A 188 7.35 -14.54 -4.43
C LEU A 188 6.91 -14.32 -5.88
N CYS A 189 5.73 -13.73 -6.10
CA CYS A 189 5.25 -13.37 -7.43
C CYS A 189 6.15 -12.31 -8.10
N GLU A 190 6.52 -11.26 -7.37
CA GLU A 190 7.45 -10.23 -7.85
C GLU A 190 8.84 -10.78 -8.17
N LEU A 191 9.29 -11.80 -7.43
CA LEU A 191 10.53 -12.51 -7.69
C LEU A 191 10.40 -13.57 -8.81
N ASN A 192 9.28 -13.59 -9.54
CA ASN A 192 8.97 -14.58 -10.59
C ASN A 192 9.01 -16.04 -10.11
N ARG A 193 8.51 -16.29 -8.89
CA ARG A 193 8.44 -17.60 -8.22
C ARG A 193 7.00 -18.02 -7.91
N PRO A 194 6.04 -17.93 -8.86
CA PRO A 194 4.63 -18.17 -8.58
C PRO A 194 4.30 -19.60 -8.14
N ALA A 195 5.10 -20.60 -8.53
CA ALA A 195 4.90 -21.99 -8.08
C ALA A 195 5.13 -22.15 -6.56
N GLU A 196 6.08 -21.40 -5.99
CA GLU A 196 6.30 -21.39 -4.54
C GLU A 196 5.20 -20.60 -3.81
N ALA A 197 4.73 -19.51 -4.40
CA ALA A 197 3.58 -18.77 -3.90
C ALA A 197 2.32 -19.64 -3.85
N LYS A 198 2.04 -20.44 -4.89
CA LYS A 198 0.93 -21.40 -4.91
C LYS A 198 1.01 -22.38 -3.74
N THR A 199 2.18 -23.02 -3.55
CA THR A 199 2.37 -23.98 -2.44
C THR A 199 2.20 -23.33 -1.07
N LEU A 200 2.65 -22.09 -0.91
CA LEU A 200 2.49 -21.32 0.31
C LEU A 200 0.99 -21.03 0.57
N LEU A 201 0.27 -20.58 -0.45
CA LEU A 201 -1.16 -20.25 -0.33
C LEU A 201 -2.02 -21.50 -0.15
N ASP A 202 -1.67 -22.65 -0.73
CA ASP A 202 -2.34 -23.92 -0.43
C ASP A 202 -2.28 -24.20 1.08
N THR A 203 -1.10 -24.04 1.71
CA THR A 203 -0.94 -24.19 3.16
C THR A 203 -1.71 -23.12 3.97
N ALA A 204 -1.74 -21.88 3.46
CA ALA A 204 -2.48 -20.80 4.11
C ALA A 204 -4.00 -21.05 4.08
N LEU A 205 -4.56 -21.49 2.95
CA LEU A 205 -5.98 -21.78 2.78
C LEU A 205 -6.45 -23.01 3.56
N GLU A 206 -5.57 -23.98 3.84
CA GLU A 206 -5.88 -25.05 4.82
C GLU A 206 -6.10 -24.50 6.23
N ARG A 207 -5.40 -23.43 6.58
CA ARG A 207 -5.44 -22.81 7.92
C ARG A 207 -6.52 -21.74 8.02
N PHE A 208 -6.75 -20.99 6.95
CA PHE A 208 -7.70 -19.88 6.85
C PHE A 208 -8.69 -20.11 5.68
N PRO A 209 -9.55 -21.14 5.76
CA PRO A 209 -10.37 -21.58 4.63
C PRO A 209 -11.47 -20.60 4.21
N ASP A 210 -11.78 -19.62 5.05
CA ASP A 210 -12.84 -18.63 4.81
C ASP A 210 -12.27 -17.24 4.47
N ASP A 211 -10.94 -17.12 4.32
CA ASP A 211 -10.29 -15.84 4.05
C ASP A 211 -10.32 -15.49 2.55
N ALA A 212 -11.08 -14.45 2.20
CA ALA A 212 -11.29 -14.03 0.82
C ALA A 212 -10.01 -13.46 0.19
N ASP A 213 -9.17 -12.76 0.95
CA ASP A 213 -7.96 -12.12 0.44
C ASP A 213 -6.93 -13.16 -0.01
N LEU A 214 -6.80 -14.27 0.74
CA LEU A 214 -5.95 -15.38 0.34
C LEU A 214 -6.46 -16.09 -0.94
N TYR A 215 -7.78 -16.16 -1.16
CA TYR A 215 -8.31 -16.63 -2.42
C TYR A 215 -8.03 -15.68 -3.57
N TYR A 216 -8.12 -14.36 -3.36
CA TYR A 216 -7.71 -13.38 -4.37
C TYR A 216 -6.21 -13.50 -4.70
N ASP A 217 -5.36 -13.71 -3.70
CA ASP A 217 -3.93 -13.97 -3.93
C ASP A 217 -3.71 -15.23 -4.77
N MET A 218 -4.39 -16.33 -4.43
CA MET A 218 -4.30 -17.58 -5.18
C MET A 218 -4.78 -17.40 -6.63
N VAL A 219 -5.86 -16.65 -6.86
CA VAL A 219 -6.34 -16.30 -8.20
C VAL A 219 -5.25 -15.57 -9.00
N GLY A 220 -4.58 -14.58 -8.40
CA GLY A 220 -3.46 -13.87 -9.03
C GLY A 220 -2.28 -14.78 -9.36
N VAL A 221 -1.92 -15.67 -8.44
CA VAL A 221 -0.84 -16.66 -8.63
C VAL A 221 -1.19 -17.65 -9.76
N LEU A 222 -2.40 -18.18 -9.78
CA LEU A 222 -2.88 -19.09 -10.83
C LEU A 222 -2.87 -18.40 -12.21
N GLN A 223 -3.23 -17.12 -12.25
CA GLN A 223 -3.16 -16.33 -13.48
C GLN A 223 -1.73 -16.20 -13.99
N GLN A 224 -0.75 -15.93 -13.11
CA GLN A 224 0.67 -15.88 -13.48
C GLN A 224 1.21 -17.23 -13.97
N LEU A 225 0.68 -18.34 -13.44
CA LEU A 225 1.01 -19.70 -13.90
C LEU A 225 0.32 -20.08 -15.23
N GLY A 226 -0.55 -19.24 -15.77
CA GLY A 226 -1.34 -19.50 -16.96
C GLY A 226 -2.53 -20.44 -16.71
N GLU A 227 -2.88 -20.69 -15.44
CA GLU A 227 -4.00 -21.55 -15.00
C GLU A 227 -5.30 -20.74 -14.87
N SER A 228 -5.61 -19.86 -15.84
CA SER A 228 -6.71 -18.88 -15.74
C SER A 228 -8.10 -19.50 -15.57
N GLU A 229 -8.39 -20.68 -16.18
CA GLU A 229 -9.66 -21.39 -15.99
C GLU A 229 -9.81 -21.90 -14.54
N THR A 230 -8.73 -22.40 -13.95
CA THR A 230 -8.71 -22.83 -12.53
C THR A 230 -8.90 -21.62 -11.61
N ALA A 231 -8.26 -20.51 -11.93
CA ALA A 231 -8.41 -19.24 -11.18
C ALA A 231 -9.86 -18.75 -11.21
N LEU A 232 -10.50 -18.78 -12.39
CA LEU A 232 -11.90 -18.37 -12.53
C LEU A 232 -12.85 -19.27 -11.74
N ALA A 233 -12.68 -20.60 -11.84
CA ALA A 233 -13.48 -21.55 -11.08
C ALA A 233 -13.32 -21.35 -9.56
N MET A 234 -12.09 -21.09 -9.09
CA MET A 234 -11.82 -20.81 -7.69
C MET A 234 -12.49 -19.52 -7.24
N LEU A 235 -12.37 -18.43 -8.01
CA LEU A 235 -13.03 -17.16 -7.70
C LEU A 235 -14.55 -17.33 -7.57
N GLU A 236 -15.20 -18.03 -8.51
CA GLU A 236 -16.64 -18.23 -8.54
C GLU A 236 -17.14 -19.17 -7.44
N GLU A 237 -16.35 -20.18 -7.05
CA GLU A 237 -16.76 -21.16 -6.03
C GLU A 237 -16.47 -20.71 -4.60
N LYS A 238 -15.32 -20.03 -4.38
CA LYS A 238 -14.78 -19.77 -3.05
C LYS A 238 -14.97 -18.35 -2.54
N VAL A 239 -15.15 -17.38 -3.43
CA VAL A 239 -15.30 -15.99 -3.04
C VAL A 239 -16.75 -15.53 -3.19
N PRO A 240 -17.54 -15.45 -2.12
CA PRO A 240 -18.91 -14.95 -2.19
C PRO A 240 -18.90 -13.45 -2.51
N ILE A 241 -19.79 -13.02 -3.41
CA ILE A 241 -19.97 -11.60 -3.72
C ILE A 241 -20.74 -10.94 -2.59
N THR A 242 -20.19 -9.84 -2.07
CA THR A 242 -20.79 -8.96 -1.06
C THR A 242 -20.79 -7.52 -1.56
N GLU A 243 -21.51 -6.62 -0.89
CA GLU A 243 -21.46 -5.19 -1.23
C GLU A 243 -20.04 -4.63 -1.11
N ASP A 244 -19.26 -5.09 -0.12
CA ASP A 244 -17.90 -4.59 0.15
C ASP A 244 -16.86 -5.06 -0.86
N ASN A 245 -17.02 -6.27 -1.46
CA ASN A 245 -16.04 -6.85 -2.36
C ASN A 245 -16.48 -6.88 -3.83
N ALA A 246 -17.69 -6.45 -4.16
CA ALA A 246 -18.26 -6.58 -5.51
C ALA A 246 -17.36 -5.95 -6.58
N LEU A 247 -16.83 -4.76 -6.33
CA LEU A 247 -15.91 -4.08 -7.24
C LEU A 247 -14.66 -4.93 -7.52
N GLU A 248 -13.98 -5.38 -6.48
CA GLU A 248 -12.76 -6.18 -6.62
C GLU A 248 -13.04 -7.54 -7.29
N TYR A 249 -14.15 -8.18 -6.92
CA TYR A 249 -14.56 -9.43 -7.52
C TYR A 249 -14.75 -9.31 -9.04
N HIS A 250 -15.53 -8.33 -9.50
CA HIS A 250 -15.80 -8.13 -10.92
C HIS A 250 -14.54 -7.67 -11.68
N LYS A 251 -13.67 -6.85 -11.07
CA LYS A 251 -12.38 -6.51 -11.66
C LYS A 251 -11.50 -7.74 -11.87
N ARG A 252 -11.34 -8.60 -10.86
CA ARG A 252 -10.55 -9.84 -10.98
C ARG A 252 -11.11 -10.77 -12.02
N LYS A 253 -12.43 -10.93 -12.04
CA LYS A 253 -13.10 -11.76 -13.03
C LYS A 253 -12.90 -11.24 -14.46
N ALA A 254 -13.02 -9.93 -14.65
CA ALA A 254 -12.76 -9.29 -15.94
C ALA A 254 -11.29 -9.46 -16.38
N GLN A 255 -10.33 -9.29 -15.47
CA GLN A 255 -8.90 -9.51 -15.75
C GLN A 255 -8.62 -10.96 -16.18
N LEU A 256 -9.27 -11.95 -15.55
CA LEU A 256 -9.17 -13.36 -15.95
C LEU A 256 -9.73 -13.58 -17.36
N TYR A 257 -10.91 -13.03 -17.66
CA TYR A 257 -11.50 -13.11 -18.99
C TYR A 257 -10.63 -12.43 -20.05
N MET A 258 -10.01 -11.30 -19.75
CA MET A 258 -9.06 -10.64 -20.65
C MET A 258 -7.83 -11.54 -20.90
N GLY A 259 -7.27 -12.15 -19.87
CA GLY A 259 -6.15 -13.10 -20.00
C GLY A 259 -6.49 -14.34 -20.83
N MET A 260 -7.78 -14.74 -20.87
CA MET A 260 -8.31 -15.83 -21.71
C MET A 260 -8.79 -15.35 -23.08
N LEU A 261 -8.58 -14.10 -23.45
CA LEU A 261 -9.08 -13.45 -24.68
C LEU A 261 -10.61 -13.48 -24.81
N ARG A 262 -11.34 -13.62 -23.70
CA ARG A 262 -12.81 -13.56 -23.63
C ARG A 262 -13.28 -12.13 -23.41
N VAL A 263 -12.98 -11.26 -24.38
CA VAL A 263 -13.13 -9.80 -24.24
C VAL A 263 -14.57 -9.36 -23.99
N ASP A 264 -15.55 -10.05 -24.62
CA ASP A 264 -16.97 -9.73 -24.41
C ASP A 264 -17.43 -10.04 -22.98
N ALA A 265 -17.01 -11.19 -22.42
CA ALA A 265 -17.31 -11.54 -21.04
C ALA A 265 -16.66 -10.57 -20.05
N ALA A 266 -15.43 -10.12 -20.31
CA ALA A 266 -14.76 -9.11 -19.51
C ALA A 266 -15.54 -7.79 -19.50
N LEU A 267 -16.07 -7.37 -20.66
CA LEU A 267 -16.87 -6.15 -20.77
C LEU A 267 -18.20 -6.26 -20.00
N GLU A 268 -18.88 -7.40 -20.08
CA GLU A 268 -20.13 -7.66 -19.36
C GLU A 268 -19.95 -7.59 -17.83
N GLU A 269 -18.81 -8.06 -17.31
CA GLU A 269 -18.50 -7.99 -15.88
C GLU A 269 -18.16 -6.57 -15.42
N LEU A 270 -17.38 -5.84 -16.21
CA LEU A 270 -16.73 -4.61 -15.73
C LEU A 270 -17.58 -3.35 -15.95
N LYS A 271 -18.31 -3.28 -17.08
CA LYS A 271 -19.04 -2.06 -17.44
C LYS A 271 -20.11 -1.65 -16.42
N PRO A 272 -20.96 -2.55 -15.88
CA PRO A 272 -21.96 -2.18 -14.89
C PRO A 272 -21.34 -1.61 -13.60
N VAL A 273 -20.20 -2.15 -13.19
CA VAL A 273 -19.49 -1.73 -11.98
C VAL A 273 -18.86 -0.35 -12.19
N TYR A 274 -18.22 -0.14 -13.34
CA TYR A 274 -17.67 1.18 -13.68
C TYR A 274 -18.74 2.25 -13.78
N ASP A 275 -19.89 1.93 -14.43
CA ASP A 275 -21.00 2.90 -14.57
C ASP A 275 -21.58 3.32 -13.20
N ALA A 276 -21.47 2.46 -12.17
CA ALA A 276 -21.92 2.76 -10.82
C ALA A 276 -20.89 3.56 -9.98
N GLU A 277 -19.62 3.20 -10.06
CA GLU A 277 -18.60 3.69 -9.11
C GLU A 277 -17.55 4.61 -9.75
N HIS A 278 -17.39 4.58 -11.08
CA HIS A 278 -16.39 5.34 -11.82
C HIS A 278 -14.95 5.12 -11.31
N ASP A 279 -14.67 3.91 -10.81
CA ASP A 279 -13.35 3.53 -10.31
C ASP A 279 -12.27 3.66 -11.40
N PRO A 280 -11.14 4.36 -11.14
CA PRO A 280 -10.11 4.63 -12.15
C PRO A 280 -9.50 3.37 -12.77
N GLU A 281 -9.29 2.31 -11.98
CA GLU A 281 -8.74 1.04 -12.47
C GLU A 281 -9.73 0.34 -13.43
N SER A 282 -11.01 0.29 -13.06
CA SER A 282 -12.06 -0.26 -13.91
C SER A 282 -12.18 0.53 -15.23
N GLY A 283 -12.06 1.85 -15.17
CA GLY A 283 -12.02 2.71 -16.35
C GLY A 283 -10.83 2.39 -17.25
N TYR A 284 -9.66 2.15 -16.68
CA TYR A 284 -8.46 1.74 -17.42
C TYR A 284 -8.64 0.36 -18.09
N LEU A 285 -9.19 -0.61 -17.35
CA LEU A 285 -9.48 -1.95 -17.91
C LEU A 285 -10.48 -1.87 -19.07
N LEU A 286 -11.54 -1.06 -18.94
CA LEU A 286 -12.47 -0.79 -20.03
C LEU A 286 -11.79 -0.15 -21.23
N ALA A 287 -10.89 0.81 -21.00
CA ALA A 287 -10.13 1.44 -22.08
C ALA A 287 -9.26 0.40 -22.82
N CYS A 288 -8.63 -0.55 -22.12
CA CYS A 288 -7.90 -1.66 -22.73
C CYS A 288 -8.81 -2.56 -23.54
N ILE A 289 -10.01 -2.90 -23.02
CA ILE A 289 -11.02 -3.70 -23.73
C ILE A 289 -11.48 -3.00 -25.01
N TYR A 290 -11.88 -1.72 -24.93
CA TYR A 290 -12.34 -0.98 -26.10
C TYR A 290 -11.23 -0.78 -27.13
N MET A 291 -9.97 -0.59 -26.67
CA MET A 291 -8.83 -0.53 -27.55
C MET A 291 -8.60 -1.84 -28.31
N SER A 292 -8.70 -3.01 -27.65
CA SER A 292 -8.56 -4.33 -28.29
C SER A 292 -9.69 -4.64 -29.28
N ARG A 293 -10.89 -4.09 -29.06
CA ARG A 293 -12.05 -4.22 -29.94
C ARG A 293 -12.08 -3.18 -31.06
N GLU A 294 -11.13 -2.27 -31.09
CA GLU A 294 -11.14 -1.11 -32.00
C GLU A 294 -12.41 -0.22 -31.85
N ASP A 295 -13.08 -0.30 -30.68
CA ASP A 295 -14.23 0.57 -30.37
C ASP A 295 -13.76 1.90 -29.84
N TYR A 296 -13.30 2.73 -30.77
CA TYR A 296 -12.71 4.04 -30.43
C TYR A 296 -13.74 5.06 -29.93
N ALA A 297 -15.03 4.85 -30.20
CA ALA A 297 -16.08 5.72 -29.68
C ALA A 297 -16.26 5.52 -28.16
N SER A 298 -16.44 4.27 -27.73
CA SER A 298 -16.54 3.94 -26.31
C SER A 298 -15.22 4.20 -25.57
N LEU A 299 -14.06 3.99 -26.24
CA LEU A 299 -12.75 4.37 -25.70
C LEU A 299 -12.67 5.86 -25.42
N LEU A 300 -13.14 6.70 -26.34
CA LEU A 300 -13.13 8.17 -26.15
C LEU A 300 -14.02 8.57 -24.97
N GLU A 301 -15.22 7.97 -24.87
CA GLU A 301 -16.17 8.26 -23.79
C GLU A 301 -15.58 7.93 -22.41
N VAL A 302 -15.12 6.69 -22.19
CA VAL A 302 -14.57 6.27 -20.87
C VAL A 302 -13.32 7.05 -20.51
N THR A 303 -12.42 7.30 -21.46
CA THR A 303 -11.20 8.05 -21.17
C THR A 303 -11.47 9.54 -20.93
N GLN A 304 -12.52 10.11 -21.54
CA GLN A 304 -12.93 11.48 -21.24
C GLN A 304 -13.48 11.58 -19.81
N GLN A 305 -14.32 10.63 -19.37
CA GLN A 305 -14.81 10.58 -17.99
C GLN A 305 -13.66 10.49 -16.99
N MET A 306 -12.67 9.61 -17.24
CA MET A 306 -11.48 9.49 -16.37
C MET A 306 -10.66 10.80 -16.31
N VAL A 307 -10.51 11.49 -17.43
CA VAL A 307 -9.77 12.76 -17.47
C VAL A 307 -10.51 13.89 -16.75
N ASP A 308 -11.84 13.85 -16.74
CA ASP A 308 -12.65 14.89 -16.09
C ASP A 308 -12.54 14.84 -14.54
N THR A 309 -12.09 13.73 -13.94
CA THR A 309 -11.81 13.62 -12.49
C THR A 309 -10.61 14.47 -12.05
N GLN A 310 -9.66 14.73 -12.93
CA GLN A 310 -8.41 15.48 -12.70
C GLN A 310 -7.50 14.91 -11.58
N GLU A 311 -7.69 13.66 -11.21
CA GLU A 311 -6.81 12.96 -10.26
C GLU A 311 -5.52 12.51 -10.98
N LEU A 312 -4.36 13.06 -10.58
CA LEU A 312 -3.06 12.83 -11.22
C LEU A 312 -2.43 11.51 -10.73
N ASP A 313 -2.99 10.40 -11.15
CA ASP A 313 -2.50 9.03 -10.92
C ASP A 313 -2.06 8.33 -12.23
N SER A 314 -1.65 7.08 -12.12
CA SER A 314 -1.23 6.27 -13.28
C SER A 314 -2.38 6.06 -14.27
N TYR A 315 -3.61 5.91 -13.81
CA TYR A 315 -4.79 5.70 -14.64
C TYR A 315 -5.17 6.97 -15.40
N TYR A 316 -5.04 8.13 -14.77
CA TYR A 316 -5.23 9.42 -15.42
C TYR A 316 -4.23 9.62 -16.58
N TYR A 317 -2.96 9.28 -16.37
CA TYR A 317 -1.95 9.39 -17.43
C TYR A 317 -2.23 8.44 -18.59
N ALA A 318 -2.69 7.21 -18.30
CA ALA A 318 -3.17 6.28 -19.31
C ALA A 318 -4.35 6.84 -20.10
N ALA A 319 -5.35 7.39 -19.38
CA ALA A 319 -6.54 7.97 -20.00
C ALA A 319 -6.20 9.13 -20.96
N LEU A 320 -5.28 10.01 -20.61
CA LEU A 320 -4.80 11.08 -21.51
C LEU A 320 -4.24 10.53 -22.82
N TYR A 321 -3.40 9.48 -22.73
CA TYR A 321 -2.82 8.85 -23.91
C TYR A 321 -3.89 8.16 -24.75
N TYR A 322 -4.72 7.28 -24.15
CA TYR A 322 -5.74 6.53 -24.90
C TYR A 322 -6.82 7.44 -25.49
N ARG A 323 -7.19 8.54 -24.83
CA ARG A 323 -8.09 9.55 -25.37
C ARG A 323 -7.53 10.16 -26.67
N ALA A 324 -6.26 10.47 -26.67
CA ALA A 324 -5.60 11.02 -27.85
C ALA A 324 -5.58 10.03 -29.01
N ILE A 325 -5.32 8.73 -28.73
CA ILE A 325 -5.40 7.64 -29.72
C ILE A 325 -6.80 7.51 -30.26
N ALA A 326 -7.83 7.48 -29.40
CA ALA A 326 -9.22 7.39 -29.83
C ALA A 326 -9.60 8.52 -30.79
N LEU A 327 -9.21 9.76 -30.50
CA LEU A 327 -9.43 10.91 -31.37
C LEU A 327 -8.78 10.71 -32.76
N GLN A 328 -7.53 10.25 -32.82
CA GLN A 328 -6.85 10.00 -34.09
C GLN A 328 -7.56 8.91 -34.90
N ARG A 329 -7.92 7.80 -34.26
CA ARG A 329 -8.59 6.64 -34.92
C ARG A 329 -10.01 6.98 -35.39
N LEU A 330 -10.70 7.91 -34.73
CA LEU A 330 -12.00 8.46 -35.17
C LEU A 330 -11.90 9.51 -36.28
N GLY A 331 -10.69 9.72 -36.87
CA GLY A 331 -10.47 10.69 -37.94
C GLY A 331 -10.29 12.12 -37.46
N ARG A 332 -10.28 12.37 -36.14
CA ARG A 332 -10.02 13.69 -35.54
C ARG A 332 -8.51 13.88 -35.31
N THR A 333 -7.72 13.71 -36.37
CA THR A 333 -6.26 13.62 -36.31
C THR A 333 -5.62 14.85 -35.64
N ALA A 334 -6.08 16.07 -36.04
CA ALA A 334 -5.54 17.32 -35.46
C ALA A 334 -5.80 17.41 -33.94
N ASP A 335 -7.01 17.02 -33.50
CA ASP A 335 -7.37 17.03 -32.08
C ASP A 335 -6.53 15.98 -31.31
N GLY A 336 -6.34 14.79 -31.89
CA GLY A 336 -5.52 13.74 -31.30
C GLY A 336 -4.04 14.13 -31.19
N GLU A 337 -3.45 14.72 -32.23
CA GLU A 337 -2.09 15.26 -32.17
C GLU A 337 -1.94 16.35 -31.10
N GLN A 338 -2.90 17.24 -31.00
CA GLN A 338 -2.91 18.29 -29.98
C GLN A 338 -2.97 17.64 -28.56
N ALA A 339 -3.86 16.68 -28.35
CA ALA A 339 -3.99 15.96 -27.08
C ALA A 339 -2.69 15.23 -26.70
N LEU A 340 -1.99 14.58 -27.65
CA LEU A 340 -0.68 13.95 -27.41
C LEU A 340 0.38 14.96 -26.98
N ARG A 341 0.41 16.15 -27.60
CA ARG A 341 1.35 17.21 -27.25
C ARG A 341 1.09 17.74 -25.84
N GLU A 342 -0.17 17.97 -25.49
CA GLU A 342 -0.59 18.41 -24.16
C GLU A 342 -0.25 17.38 -23.10
N ALA A 343 -0.58 16.10 -23.33
CA ALA A 343 -0.23 15.00 -22.45
C ALA A 343 1.28 14.91 -22.23
N ASN A 344 2.08 15.00 -23.31
CA ASN A 344 3.55 14.96 -23.21
C ASN A 344 4.14 16.13 -22.40
N VAL A 345 3.53 17.33 -22.47
CA VAL A 345 3.94 18.48 -21.63
C VAL A 345 3.68 18.18 -20.15
N LEU A 346 2.50 17.62 -19.81
CA LEU A 346 2.16 17.21 -18.44
C LEU A 346 3.12 16.12 -17.96
N PHE A 347 3.30 15.04 -18.73
CA PHE A 347 4.18 13.95 -18.37
C PHE A 347 5.62 14.41 -18.14
N ARG A 348 6.10 15.38 -18.94
CA ARG A 348 7.42 15.99 -18.73
C ARG A 348 7.52 16.71 -17.39
N ALA A 349 6.48 17.45 -17.01
CA ALA A 349 6.43 18.17 -15.74
C ALA A 349 6.39 17.19 -14.56
N GLU A 350 5.61 16.09 -14.67
CA GLU A 350 5.51 15.07 -13.63
C GLU A 350 6.81 14.23 -13.51
N CYS A 351 7.49 13.91 -14.62
CA CYS A 351 8.83 13.30 -14.59
C CYS A 351 9.85 14.13 -13.80
N ALA A 352 9.75 15.46 -13.87
CA ALA A 352 10.65 16.33 -13.10
C ALA A 352 10.38 16.27 -11.58
N LYS A 353 9.12 16.03 -11.19
CA LYS A 353 8.72 15.88 -9.79
C LYS A 353 8.98 14.46 -9.26
N LYS A 354 8.83 13.46 -10.13
CA LYS A 354 8.89 12.03 -9.80
C LYS A 354 9.87 11.31 -10.76
N PRO A 355 11.17 11.55 -10.66
CA PRO A 355 12.15 11.04 -11.62
C PRO A 355 12.28 9.50 -11.66
N GLY A 356 11.81 8.80 -10.63
CA GLY A 356 11.80 7.33 -10.58
C GLY A 356 10.57 6.66 -11.18
N GLN A 357 9.54 7.42 -11.60
CA GLN A 357 8.32 6.84 -12.14
C GLN A 357 8.48 6.49 -13.63
N ILE A 358 8.87 5.24 -13.89
CA ILE A 358 9.20 4.71 -15.23
C ILE A 358 8.03 4.85 -16.22
N GLU A 359 6.81 4.63 -15.76
CA GLU A 359 5.59 4.71 -16.56
C GLU A 359 5.42 6.06 -17.27
N LEU A 360 5.74 7.17 -16.62
CA LEU A 360 5.63 8.50 -17.22
C LEU A 360 6.58 8.66 -18.41
N TYR A 361 7.78 8.08 -18.34
CA TYR A 361 8.72 8.09 -19.46
C TYR A 361 8.25 7.17 -20.58
N MET A 362 7.58 6.05 -20.26
CA MET A 362 6.93 5.19 -21.26
C MET A 362 5.83 5.95 -22.01
N TYR A 363 4.90 6.60 -21.31
CA TYR A 363 3.86 7.39 -21.97
C TYR A 363 4.45 8.52 -22.84
N ARG A 364 5.54 9.14 -22.41
CA ARG A 364 6.24 10.13 -23.24
C ARG A 364 6.82 9.51 -24.50
N ALA A 365 7.46 8.37 -24.41
CA ALA A 365 7.98 7.64 -25.56
C ALA A 365 6.84 7.24 -26.53
N MET A 366 5.72 6.76 -26.00
CA MET A 366 4.53 6.42 -26.78
C MET A 366 3.93 7.65 -27.46
N CYS A 367 3.80 8.79 -26.77
CA CYS A 367 3.34 10.04 -27.39
C CYS A 367 4.26 10.48 -28.55
N HIS A 368 5.58 10.43 -28.36
CA HIS A 368 6.53 10.78 -29.41
C HIS A 368 6.45 9.81 -30.61
N LYS A 369 6.26 8.52 -30.34
CA LYS A 369 6.06 7.51 -31.40
C LYS A 369 4.81 7.82 -32.23
N GLU A 370 3.66 8.08 -31.59
CA GLU A 370 2.40 8.41 -32.30
C GLU A 370 2.47 9.74 -33.08
N LEU A 371 3.29 10.68 -32.61
CA LEU A 371 3.60 11.94 -33.34
C LEU A 371 4.67 11.74 -34.43
N GLN A 372 5.14 10.52 -34.68
CA GLN A 372 6.24 10.17 -35.59
C GLN A 372 7.57 10.88 -35.28
N GLU A 373 7.74 11.32 -34.05
CA GLU A 373 8.98 11.94 -33.55
C GLU A 373 9.95 10.83 -33.03
N TYR A 374 10.29 9.87 -33.91
CA TYR A 374 10.96 8.61 -33.52
C TYR A 374 12.27 8.80 -32.76
N GLN A 375 13.07 9.84 -33.12
CA GLN A 375 14.33 10.08 -32.41
C GLN A 375 14.08 10.44 -30.94
N LYS A 376 13.07 11.28 -30.66
CA LYS A 376 12.72 11.62 -29.27
C LYS A 376 12.16 10.43 -28.50
N ALA A 377 11.39 9.57 -29.17
CA ALA A 377 10.92 8.32 -28.58
C ALA A 377 12.09 7.40 -28.22
N MET A 378 13.05 7.24 -29.12
CA MET A 378 14.26 6.44 -28.88
C MET A 378 15.11 6.99 -27.72
N ASP A 379 15.28 8.30 -27.61
CA ASP A 379 16.02 8.92 -26.51
C ASP A 379 15.38 8.59 -25.14
N MET A 380 14.02 8.53 -25.08
CA MET A 380 13.29 8.12 -23.86
C MET A 380 13.45 6.62 -23.58
N ILE A 381 13.40 5.79 -24.62
CA ILE A 381 13.60 4.35 -24.52
C ILE A 381 15.03 4.02 -24.04
N ASP A 382 16.04 4.72 -24.55
CA ASP A 382 17.43 4.52 -24.09
C ASP A 382 17.61 4.89 -22.62
N TYR A 383 16.88 5.90 -22.15
CA TYR A 383 16.82 6.21 -20.73
C TYR A 383 16.15 5.08 -19.93
N LEU A 384 14.98 4.60 -20.38
CA LEU A 384 14.21 3.53 -19.74
C LEU A 384 15.03 2.22 -19.64
N LEU A 385 15.72 1.83 -20.70
CA LEU A 385 16.54 0.60 -20.70
C LEU A 385 17.76 0.70 -19.81
N ARG A 386 18.26 1.90 -19.53
CA ARG A 386 19.31 2.10 -18.50
C ARG A 386 18.75 2.03 -17.09
N ALA A 387 17.55 2.55 -16.88
CA ALA A 387 16.91 2.56 -15.57
C ALA A 387 16.28 1.20 -15.20
N ALA A 388 15.70 0.51 -16.17
CA ALA A 388 15.02 -0.77 -16.02
C ALA A 388 15.35 -1.71 -17.20
N PRO A 389 16.55 -2.32 -17.22
CA PRO A 389 17.01 -3.16 -18.33
C PRO A 389 16.22 -4.46 -18.48
N GLU A 390 15.46 -4.86 -17.48
CA GLU A 390 14.64 -6.08 -17.48
C GLU A 390 13.14 -5.79 -17.66
N ASN A 391 12.78 -4.68 -18.29
CA ASN A 391 11.39 -4.34 -18.63
C ASN A 391 11.09 -4.73 -20.08
N GLY A 392 10.36 -5.83 -20.28
CA GLY A 392 10.00 -6.34 -21.60
C GLY A 392 9.11 -5.41 -22.43
N GLU A 393 8.26 -4.62 -21.80
CA GLU A 393 7.37 -3.67 -22.48
C GLU A 393 8.17 -2.56 -23.19
N VAL A 394 9.28 -2.12 -22.60
CA VAL A 394 10.17 -1.13 -23.23
C VAL A 394 10.81 -1.69 -24.50
N TYR A 395 11.22 -2.96 -24.50
CA TYR A 395 11.71 -3.62 -25.71
C TYR A 395 10.61 -3.77 -26.76
N LEU A 396 9.37 -4.09 -26.38
CA LEU A 396 8.24 -4.13 -27.32
C LEU A 396 7.95 -2.75 -27.92
N LEU A 397 7.99 -1.71 -27.13
CA LEU A 397 7.81 -0.35 -27.65
C LEU A 397 8.89 -0.01 -28.67
N ARG A 398 10.17 -0.33 -28.40
CA ARG A 398 11.27 -0.12 -29.34
C ARG A 398 11.12 -0.98 -30.59
N SER A 399 10.70 -2.22 -30.44
CA SER A 399 10.39 -3.10 -31.58
C SER A 399 9.37 -2.50 -32.52
N ARG A 400 8.26 -1.97 -32.00
CA ARG A 400 7.22 -1.29 -32.81
C ARG A 400 7.77 -0.06 -33.56
N ILE A 401 8.66 0.72 -32.95
CA ILE A 401 9.33 1.84 -33.64
C ILE A 401 10.23 1.34 -34.76
N TYR A 402 11.00 0.27 -34.54
CA TYR A 402 11.84 -0.33 -35.57
C TYR A 402 11.00 -0.92 -36.73
N GLU A 403 9.82 -1.48 -36.46
CA GLU A 403 8.88 -1.93 -37.50
C GLU A 403 8.42 -0.77 -38.38
N GLU A 404 8.03 0.37 -37.78
CA GLU A 404 7.61 1.57 -38.51
C GLU A 404 8.76 2.21 -39.32
N LEU A 405 10.00 2.07 -38.82
CA LEU A 405 11.21 2.52 -39.53
C LEU A 405 11.70 1.53 -40.61
N GLY A 406 11.07 0.34 -40.71
CA GLY A 406 11.46 -0.71 -41.64
C GLY A 406 12.67 -1.55 -41.20
N GLU A 407 13.15 -1.39 -39.98
CA GLU A 407 14.33 -2.09 -39.42
C GLU A 407 13.94 -3.47 -38.84
N LYS A 408 13.48 -4.37 -39.70
CA LYS A 408 12.85 -5.66 -39.32
C LYS A 408 13.73 -6.56 -38.43
N GLU A 409 15.05 -6.60 -38.67
CA GLU A 409 15.97 -7.42 -37.86
C GLU A 409 16.06 -6.94 -36.42
N LYS A 410 16.16 -5.62 -36.23
CA LYS A 410 16.18 -5.01 -34.89
C LYS A 410 14.84 -5.20 -34.18
N ALA A 411 13.74 -5.02 -34.90
CA ALA A 411 12.40 -5.25 -34.38
C ALA A 411 12.23 -6.67 -33.86
N ALA A 412 12.63 -7.68 -34.66
CA ALA A 412 12.55 -9.09 -34.26
C ALA A 412 13.45 -9.41 -33.05
N ALA A 413 14.65 -8.83 -32.98
CA ALA A 413 15.56 -9.01 -31.83
C ALA A 413 14.97 -8.45 -30.54
N ASP A 414 14.40 -7.25 -30.57
CA ASP A 414 13.77 -6.64 -29.41
C ASP A 414 12.51 -7.40 -28.98
N LYS A 415 11.69 -7.84 -29.94
CA LYS A 415 10.51 -8.67 -29.63
C LYS A 415 10.90 -9.98 -28.95
N ALA A 416 11.96 -10.66 -29.43
CA ALA A 416 12.47 -11.86 -28.81
C ALA A 416 12.98 -11.59 -27.38
N LYS A 417 13.69 -10.47 -27.18
CA LYS A 417 14.19 -10.06 -25.86
C LYS A 417 13.06 -9.75 -24.89
N ALA A 418 12.02 -9.06 -25.34
CA ALA A 418 10.84 -8.80 -24.55
C ALA A 418 10.18 -10.09 -24.02
N PHE A 419 10.03 -11.09 -24.88
CA PHE A 419 9.46 -12.39 -24.54
C PHE A 419 10.36 -13.30 -23.71
N GLU A 420 11.67 -13.10 -23.76
CA GLU A 420 12.63 -13.74 -22.86
C GLU A 420 12.47 -13.20 -21.44
N ILE A 421 12.34 -11.87 -21.30
CA ILE A 421 12.20 -11.19 -20.00
C ILE A 421 10.81 -11.41 -19.42
N GLN A 422 9.75 -11.24 -20.22
CA GLN A 422 8.35 -11.31 -19.82
C GLN A 422 7.56 -12.21 -20.79
N PRO A 423 7.54 -13.54 -20.59
CA PRO A 423 6.88 -14.50 -21.48
C PRO A 423 5.40 -14.24 -21.71
N GLN A 424 4.71 -13.66 -20.72
CA GLN A 424 3.29 -13.32 -20.78
C GLN A 424 2.97 -12.27 -21.88
N LEU A 425 3.94 -11.47 -22.31
CA LEU A 425 3.74 -10.49 -23.38
C LEU A 425 3.47 -11.14 -24.74
N ARG A 426 3.71 -12.43 -24.93
CA ARG A 426 3.38 -13.15 -26.17
C ARG A 426 1.88 -13.19 -26.40
N SER A 427 1.09 -13.53 -25.38
CA SER A 427 -0.36 -13.63 -25.50
C SER A 427 -1.03 -12.32 -25.87
N VAL A 428 -0.43 -11.20 -25.46
CA VAL A 428 -0.94 -9.85 -25.74
C VAL A 428 -0.58 -9.36 -27.14
N THR A 429 0.46 -9.92 -27.77
CA THR A 429 0.98 -9.43 -29.06
C THR A 429 0.71 -10.34 -30.25
N GLU A 430 0.38 -11.61 -30.03
CA GLU A 430 0.16 -12.63 -31.06
C GLU A 430 -1.33 -13.09 -31.14
N GLY A 431 -2.22 -12.59 -30.25
CA GLY A 431 -3.68 -12.75 -30.29
C GLY A 431 -4.32 -11.55 -30.95
#